data_3d805030e945f470c32aea52ac85ee98
#
_entry.id   3d805030e945f470c32aea52ac85ee98
#
_cell.length_a   1.000
_cell.length_b   1.000
_cell.length_c   1.000
_cell.angle_alpha   90.00
_cell.angle_beta   90.00
_cell.angle_gamma   90.00
#
_symmetry.space_group_name_H-M   'P 1'
#
loop_
_entity.id
_entity.type
_entity.pdbx_description
1 polymer ?
#
loop_
_entity_poly.entity_id
_entity_poly.type
_entity_poly.pdbx_seq_one_letter_code
_entity_poly.pdbx_strand_id
1 'polypeptide(L)'
;GEDPARYGTNRVSKIKQIASGRFGVTPHYLVNAEVLQIKVAQGAKPGEGGQLPGGKVNDLIARLRFSVPGVTLISPPPHHDIYSIEDLAQLIFDLKEVNPTALVSVKLVSEPGVGTIAAGVAKAYADLITISGYDGGTAASPLTSIRHAGSPWELGLAEVHQTLRGNRLRGKIRVQADGGMKTGLDVVKAAILGAESFGFGTAPMIAMGCKYLRICHLNNCATGVATQNDQLRKDHFVGDVERVVNFFRFVAEETREWMAMLGVSKLEDLIGRVDLLEHLDGVTEKQ
;
A
#
# COMPACT_ATOMS: atom_id res chain seq x y z
N GLY A 1 9.36 7.74 9.20
CA GLY A 1 9.33 9.11 9.76
C GLY A 1 9.00 10.14 8.68
N GLU A 2 8.60 11.28 9.09
CA GLU A 2 8.28 12.44 8.27
C GLU A 2 8.91 13.69 8.88
N ASP A 3 9.28 14.66 8.05
CA ASP A 3 9.83 15.93 8.52
C ASP A 3 8.77 16.68 9.36
N PRO A 4 9.03 16.96 10.65
CA PRO A 4 8.10 17.69 11.51
C PRO A 4 7.68 19.07 10.97
N ALA A 5 8.48 19.69 10.12
CA ALA A 5 8.14 20.96 9.48
C ALA A 5 6.91 20.87 8.55
N ARG A 6 6.44 19.66 8.23
CA ARG A 6 5.21 19.43 7.48
C ARG A 6 3.95 19.39 8.33
N TYR A 7 4.10 19.15 9.64
CA TYR A 7 2.94 19.02 10.53
C TYR A 7 2.17 20.34 10.63
N GLY A 8 0.85 20.26 10.61
CA GLY A 8 -0.02 21.44 10.56
C GLY A 8 -0.09 22.15 9.21
N THR A 9 0.56 21.62 8.15
CA THR A 9 0.48 22.16 6.78
C THR A 9 -0.26 21.20 5.84
N ASN A 10 -0.64 21.67 4.66
CA ASN A 10 -1.21 20.82 3.59
C ASN A 10 -0.21 19.81 2.99
N ARG A 11 1.04 19.79 3.43
CA ARG A 11 2.09 18.86 2.99
C ARG A 11 2.23 17.65 3.92
N VAL A 12 1.48 17.60 5.01
CA VAL A 12 1.51 16.46 5.94
C VAL A 12 0.95 15.20 5.28
N SER A 13 1.62 14.07 5.48
CA SER A 13 1.06 12.76 5.09
C SER A 13 -0.04 12.37 6.05
N LYS A 14 -1.25 12.18 5.57
CA LYS A 14 -2.40 11.77 6.38
C LYS A 14 -2.31 10.30 6.78
N ILE A 15 -1.76 9.45 5.89
CA ILE A 15 -1.52 8.04 6.15
C ILE A 15 -0.05 7.87 6.54
N LYS A 16 0.21 7.33 7.73
CA LYS A 16 1.56 7.10 8.23
C LYS A 16 1.81 5.62 8.45
N GLN A 17 2.88 5.12 7.81
CA GLN A 17 3.21 3.71 7.86
C GLN A 17 4.18 3.39 9.01
N ILE A 18 3.92 2.28 9.68
CA ILE A 18 4.75 1.68 10.72
C ILE A 18 5.25 0.35 10.16
N ALA A 19 6.56 0.26 9.96
CA ALA A 19 7.22 -0.95 9.48
C ALA A 19 8.13 -1.53 10.59
N SER A 20 8.62 -2.74 10.38
CA SER A 20 9.37 -3.47 11.40
C SER A 20 10.61 -2.73 11.94
N GLY A 21 11.31 -2.00 11.09
CA GLY A 21 12.47 -1.20 11.52
C GLY A 21 12.15 0.02 12.36
N ARG A 22 10.88 0.38 12.50
CA ARG A 22 10.36 1.56 13.24
C ARG A 22 11.11 2.87 12.95
N PHE A 23 11.72 2.99 11.79
CA PHE A 23 12.55 4.12 11.40
C PHE A 23 11.77 5.44 11.46
N GLY A 24 12.08 6.25 12.47
CA GLY A 24 11.45 7.55 12.70
C GLY A 24 9.96 7.48 13.10
N VAL A 25 9.53 6.38 13.71
CA VAL A 25 8.23 6.27 14.36
C VAL A 25 8.36 6.82 15.78
N THR A 26 7.76 7.99 16.00
CA THR A 26 7.73 8.70 17.29
C THR A 26 6.29 9.02 17.66
N PRO A 27 5.96 9.28 18.94
CA PRO A 27 4.63 9.76 19.30
C PRO A 27 4.20 10.99 18.49
N HIS A 28 5.11 11.94 18.26
CA HIS A 28 4.83 13.12 17.44
C HIS A 28 4.50 12.77 15.97
N TYR A 29 5.14 11.74 15.41
CA TYR A 29 4.79 11.21 14.09
C TYR A 29 3.39 10.60 14.07
N LEU A 30 3.04 9.84 15.11
CA LEU A 30 1.77 9.09 15.20
C LEU A 30 0.56 10.00 15.39
N VAL A 31 0.65 11.01 16.27
CA VAL A 31 -0.49 11.91 16.56
C VAL A 31 -0.84 12.84 15.39
N ASN A 32 0.02 12.97 14.40
CA ASN A 32 -0.21 13.74 13.18
C ASN A 32 -0.74 12.88 12.00
N ALA A 33 -1.35 11.73 12.28
CA ALA A 33 -1.92 10.83 11.28
C ALA A 33 -3.44 10.80 11.35
N GLU A 34 -4.10 10.67 10.20
CA GLU A 34 -5.50 10.27 10.09
C GLU A 34 -5.64 8.74 10.00
N VAL A 35 -4.62 8.07 9.42
CA VAL A 35 -4.54 6.61 9.35
C VAL A 35 -3.14 6.15 9.73
N LEU A 36 -3.05 5.21 10.65
CA LEU A 36 -1.83 4.50 11.04
C LEU A 36 -1.82 3.13 10.39
N GLN A 37 -0.87 2.88 9.50
CA GLN A 37 -0.79 1.62 8.78
C GLN A 37 0.37 0.75 9.28
N ILE A 38 0.04 -0.38 9.90
CA ILE A 38 1.02 -1.42 10.25
C ILE A 38 1.34 -2.20 8.97
N LYS A 39 2.58 -2.09 8.48
CA LYS A 39 3.04 -2.86 7.34
C LYS A 39 3.67 -4.17 7.80
N VAL A 40 2.97 -5.27 7.64
CA VAL A 40 3.52 -6.61 7.95
C VAL A 40 4.56 -7.01 6.89
N ALA A 41 4.23 -6.85 5.61
CA ALA A 41 5.12 -7.16 4.49
C ALA A 41 4.75 -6.34 3.23
N GLN A 42 5.45 -6.59 2.12
CA GLN A 42 5.19 -5.97 0.82
C GLN A 42 4.85 -7.03 -0.24
N GLY A 43 3.86 -6.77 -1.09
CA GLY A 43 3.37 -7.71 -2.09
C GLY A 43 4.42 -8.17 -3.10
N ALA A 44 5.31 -7.28 -3.55
CA ALA A 44 6.35 -7.62 -4.53
C ALA A 44 7.50 -8.47 -3.96
N LYS A 45 7.61 -8.58 -2.66
CA LYS A 45 8.68 -9.33 -1.99
C LYS A 45 8.22 -9.95 -0.67
N PRO A 46 7.25 -10.87 -0.72
CA PRO A 46 6.83 -11.61 0.46
C PRO A 46 8.03 -12.29 1.13
N GLY A 47 8.09 -12.20 2.46
CA GLY A 47 9.18 -12.80 3.24
C GLY A 47 10.51 -12.05 3.21
N GLU A 48 10.65 -10.97 2.46
CA GLU A 48 11.84 -10.10 2.48
C GLU A 48 11.62 -8.85 3.32
N GLY A 49 12.67 -8.37 3.98
CA GLY A 49 12.63 -7.16 4.79
C GLY A 49 12.62 -5.86 4.00
N GLY A 50 12.47 -4.77 4.73
CA GLY A 50 12.64 -3.42 4.19
C GLY A 50 14.12 -3.08 3.99
N GLN A 51 14.44 -2.33 2.93
CA GLN A 51 15.78 -1.83 2.66
C GLN A 51 15.72 -0.38 2.17
N LEU A 52 16.59 0.47 2.73
CA LEU A 52 16.87 1.80 2.22
C LEU A 52 18.38 1.90 1.94
N PRO A 53 18.80 1.98 0.68
CA PRO A 53 20.22 2.04 0.32
C PRO A 53 20.93 3.25 0.92
N GLY A 54 22.17 3.07 1.37
CA GLY A 54 22.96 4.12 2.03
C GLY A 54 23.08 5.40 1.21
N GLY A 55 23.21 5.31 -0.11
CA GLY A 55 23.23 6.47 -1.00
C GLY A 55 21.97 7.36 -0.96
N LYS A 56 20.87 6.86 -0.40
CA LYS A 56 19.65 7.64 -0.16
C LYS A 56 19.55 8.18 1.27
N VAL A 57 20.41 7.74 2.16
CA VAL A 57 20.41 8.19 3.57
C VAL A 57 21.28 9.43 3.68
N ASN A 58 20.72 10.58 3.32
CA ASN A 58 21.32 11.88 3.54
C ASN A 58 21.12 12.35 4.99
N ASP A 59 21.65 13.52 5.37
CA ASP A 59 21.57 14.06 6.74
C ASP A 59 20.12 14.18 7.24
N LEU A 60 19.19 14.63 6.39
CA LEU A 60 17.77 14.70 6.74
C LEU A 60 17.18 13.32 7.02
N ILE A 61 17.41 12.36 6.13
CA ILE A 61 16.90 11.00 6.29
C ILE A 61 17.53 10.31 7.51
N ALA A 62 18.84 10.48 7.71
CA ALA A 62 19.54 9.93 8.88
C ALA A 62 18.95 10.47 10.18
N ARG A 63 18.75 11.79 10.29
CA ARG A 63 18.11 12.42 11.45
C ARG A 63 16.70 11.89 11.69
N LEU A 64 15.86 11.80 10.64
CA LEU A 64 14.48 11.30 10.74
C LEU A 64 14.39 9.82 11.10
N ARG A 65 15.43 9.04 10.78
CA ARG A 65 15.48 7.59 10.99
C ARG A 65 16.34 7.19 12.20
N PHE A 66 16.88 8.16 12.93
CA PHE A 66 17.81 7.93 14.05
C PHE A 66 19.01 7.06 13.64
N SER A 67 19.64 7.41 12.53
CA SER A 67 20.72 6.66 11.89
C SER A 67 21.86 7.59 11.48
N VAL A 68 22.87 7.03 10.80
CA VAL A 68 24.05 7.74 10.29
C VAL A 68 23.94 7.93 8.78
N PRO A 69 24.27 9.11 8.24
CA PRO A 69 24.29 9.36 6.80
C PRO A 69 25.17 8.35 6.06
N GLY A 70 24.74 7.92 4.88
CA GLY A 70 25.47 6.97 4.03
C GLY A 70 25.35 5.50 4.42
N VAL A 71 24.77 5.18 5.59
CA VAL A 71 24.60 3.80 6.05
C VAL A 71 23.27 3.22 5.56
N THR A 72 23.31 2.03 4.96
CA THR A 72 22.11 1.32 4.53
C THR A 72 21.24 0.92 5.71
N LEU A 73 19.94 1.19 5.64
CA LEU A 73 18.96 0.79 6.64
C LEU A 73 18.25 -0.48 6.20
N ILE A 74 18.26 -1.50 7.04
CA ILE A 74 17.65 -2.80 6.80
C ILE A 74 16.70 -3.11 7.95
N SER A 75 15.51 -3.62 7.64
CA SER A 75 14.57 -4.13 8.62
C SER A 75 14.19 -5.58 8.31
N PRO A 76 14.11 -6.47 9.32
CA PRO A 76 13.80 -7.87 9.09
C PRO A 76 12.35 -8.06 8.60
N PRO A 77 12.04 -9.15 7.89
CA PRO A 77 10.71 -9.67 7.65
C PRO A 77 10.39 -10.79 8.67
N PRO A 78 9.15 -11.02 9.05
CA PRO A 78 8.03 -10.07 9.05
C PRO A 78 8.27 -8.91 10.02
N HIS A 79 7.27 -8.15 10.39
CA HIS A 79 7.41 -7.12 11.43
C HIS A 79 7.94 -7.77 12.71
N HIS A 80 9.17 -7.44 13.13
CA HIS A 80 9.94 -8.23 14.11
C HIS A 80 9.38 -8.24 15.54
N ASP A 81 8.36 -7.43 15.82
CA ASP A 81 7.66 -7.41 17.11
C ASP A 81 6.34 -8.17 17.07
N ILE A 82 5.96 -8.74 15.94
CA ILE A 82 4.68 -9.40 15.74
C ILE A 82 4.95 -10.84 15.37
N TYR A 83 4.75 -11.74 16.32
CA TYR A 83 4.92 -13.19 16.18
C TYR A 83 3.59 -13.95 16.29
N SER A 84 2.53 -13.27 16.72
CA SER A 84 1.20 -13.80 16.86
C SER A 84 0.14 -12.74 16.56
N ILE A 85 -1.11 -13.18 16.47
CA ILE A 85 -2.23 -12.25 16.31
C ILE A 85 -2.46 -11.41 17.57
N GLU A 86 -2.08 -11.92 18.73
CA GLU A 86 -2.16 -11.24 20.02
C GLU A 86 -1.15 -10.09 20.08
N ASP A 87 0.08 -10.28 19.59
CA ASP A 87 1.08 -9.22 19.48
C ASP A 87 0.58 -8.10 18.56
N LEU A 88 -0.04 -8.48 17.44
CA LEU A 88 -0.65 -7.50 16.52
C LEU A 88 -1.79 -6.75 17.20
N ALA A 89 -2.66 -7.44 17.95
CA ALA A 89 -3.76 -6.83 18.69
C ALA A 89 -3.24 -5.83 19.74
N GLN A 90 -2.15 -6.16 20.44
CA GLN A 90 -1.50 -5.25 21.38
C GLN A 90 -0.98 -4.00 20.68
N LEU A 91 -0.30 -4.15 19.53
CA LEU A 91 0.20 -3.01 18.77
C LEU A 91 -0.96 -2.12 18.25
N ILE A 92 -2.06 -2.71 17.79
CA ILE A 92 -3.25 -1.97 17.37
C ILE A 92 -3.81 -1.16 18.55
N PHE A 93 -3.93 -1.78 19.72
CA PHE A 93 -4.38 -1.13 20.95
C PHE A 93 -3.46 0.05 21.30
N ASP A 94 -2.14 -0.17 21.37
CA ASP A 94 -1.16 0.87 21.71
C ASP A 94 -1.24 2.07 20.75
N LEU A 95 -1.41 1.81 19.46
CA LEU A 95 -1.56 2.87 18.46
C LEU A 95 -2.85 3.67 18.64
N LYS A 96 -3.95 3.01 19.01
CA LYS A 96 -5.23 3.68 19.32
C LYS A 96 -5.15 4.49 20.60
N GLU A 97 -4.38 4.06 21.59
CA GLU A 97 -4.12 4.86 22.81
C GLU A 97 -3.27 6.11 22.49
N VAL A 98 -2.28 6.01 21.61
CA VAL A 98 -1.46 7.16 21.21
C VAL A 98 -2.24 8.15 20.35
N ASN A 99 -3.08 7.66 19.44
CA ASN A 99 -3.93 8.50 18.58
C ASN A 99 -5.34 7.91 18.45
N PRO A 100 -6.23 8.22 19.38
CA PRO A 100 -7.60 7.66 19.42
C PRO A 100 -8.47 8.05 18.22
N THR A 101 -8.10 9.09 17.48
CA THR A 101 -8.88 9.58 16.33
C THR A 101 -8.45 8.97 15.01
N ALA A 102 -7.25 8.38 14.95
CA ALA A 102 -6.74 7.76 13.74
C ALA A 102 -7.34 6.37 13.52
N LEU A 103 -7.62 6.04 12.26
CA LEU A 103 -7.92 4.67 11.88
C LEU A 103 -6.64 3.83 11.89
N VAL A 104 -6.72 2.60 12.37
CA VAL A 104 -5.60 1.66 12.32
C VAL A 104 -5.80 0.67 11.18
N SER A 105 -4.88 0.69 10.24
CA SER A 105 -4.83 -0.17 9.07
C SER A 105 -3.76 -1.24 9.23
N VAL A 106 -4.02 -2.46 8.75
CA VAL A 106 -3.02 -3.53 8.67
C VAL A 106 -2.82 -3.92 7.21
N LYS A 107 -1.58 -3.79 6.72
CA LYS A 107 -1.21 -4.17 5.35
C LYS A 107 -0.66 -5.60 5.33
N LEU A 108 -1.38 -6.46 4.62
CA LEU A 108 -1.07 -7.87 4.39
C LEU A 108 -0.68 -8.10 2.93
N VAL A 109 -0.03 -9.21 2.66
CA VAL A 109 0.33 -9.65 1.31
C VAL A 109 -0.75 -10.58 0.76
N SER A 110 -1.03 -10.46 -0.53
CA SER A 110 -1.86 -11.42 -1.27
C SER A 110 -1.09 -12.73 -1.41
N GLU A 111 -1.38 -13.69 -0.54
CA GLU A 111 -0.81 -15.04 -0.54
C GLU A 111 -1.88 -16.03 -0.03
N PRO A 112 -1.76 -17.32 -0.36
CA PRO A 112 -2.70 -18.32 0.14
C PRO A 112 -2.78 -18.34 1.67
N GLY A 113 -3.99 -18.35 2.21
CA GLY A 113 -4.22 -18.31 3.66
C GLY A 113 -4.39 -16.90 4.26
N VAL A 114 -4.22 -15.85 3.46
CA VAL A 114 -4.37 -14.45 3.92
C VAL A 114 -5.75 -14.15 4.50
N GLY A 115 -6.78 -14.87 4.05
CA GLY A 115 -8.14 -14.77 4.61
C GLY A 115 -8.20 -15.12 6.09
N THR A 116 -7.49 -16.15 6.53
CA THR A 116 -7.41 -16.53 7.96
C THR A 116 -6.72 -15.45 8.78
N ILE A 117 -5.62 -14.91 8.25
CA ILE A 117 -4.89 -13.79 8.89
C ILE A 117 -5.81 -12.57 8.99
N ALA A 118 -6.53 -12.23 7.93
CA ALA A 118 -7.46 -11.12 7.89
C ALA A 118 -8.61 -11.26 8.92
N ALA A 119 -9.11 -12.47 9.13
CA ALA A 119 -10.10 -12.74 10.18
C ALA A 119 -9.54 -12.47 11.58
N GLY A 120 -8.27 -12.83 11.83
CA GLY A 120 -7.56 -12.48 13.05
C GLY A 120 -7.40 -10.96 13.22
N VAL A 121 -6.97 -10.26 12.17
CA VAL A 121 -6.84 -8.79 12.16
C VAL A 121 -8.17 -8.10 12.46
N ALA A 122 -9.27 -8.57 11.88
CA ALA A 122 -10.60 -8.03 12.17
C ALA A 122 -11.03 -8.24 13.62
N LYS A 123 -10.66 -9.39 14.22
CA LYS A 123 -10.90 -9.66 15.65
C LYS A 123 -9.98 -8.85 16.57
N ALA A 124 -8.82 -8.43 16.10
CA ALA A 124 -7.89 -7.56 16.80
C ALA A 124 -8.29 -6.07 16.75
N TYR A 125 -9.47 -5.76 16.24
CA TYR A 125 -10.05 -4.40 16.19
C TYR A 125 -9.30 -3.41 15.29
N ALA A 126 -8.64 -3.87 14.24
CA ALA A 126 -8.20 -2.99 13.15
C ALA A 126 -9.43 -2.41 12.42
N ASP A 127 -9.27 -1.20 11.86
CA ASP A 127 -10.35 -0.50 11.14
C ASP A 127 -10.31 -0.79 9.64
N LEU A 128 -9.12 -1.11 9.11
CA LEU A 128 -8.87 -1.32 7.69
C LEU A 128 -7.86 -2.44 7.47
N ILE A 129 -8.10 -3.31 6.50
CA ILE A 129 -7.12 -4.27 5.98
C ILE A 129 -6.75 -3.86 4.55
N THR A 130 -5.45 -3.77 4.26
CA THR A 130 -4.95 -3.58 2.90
C THR A 130 -4.36 -4.89 2.39
N ILE A 131 -4.86 -5.38 1.25
CA ILE A 131 -4.31 -6.54 0.54
C ILE A 131 -3.42 -6.08 -0.59
N SER A 132 -2.13 -6.42 -0.52
CA SER A 132 -1.11 -5.96 -1.43
C SER A 132 -0.71 -7.05 -2.42
N GLY A 133 -0.91 -6.78 -3.71
CA GLY A 133 -0.50 -7.68 -4.79
C GLY A 133 0.99 -7.56 -5.17
N TYR A 134 1.45 -8.48 -6.02
CA TYR A 134 2.86 -8.62 -6.43
C TYR A 134 3.45 -7.37 -7.11
N ASP A 135 2.64 -6.54 -7.73
CA ASP A 135 3.09 -5.28 -8.36
C ASP A 135 3.19 -4.13 -7.34
N GLY A 136 2.72 -4.35 -6.09
CA GLY A 136 2.84 -3.43 -4.96
C GLY A 136 4.18 -3.52 -4.27
N GLY A 137 5.22 -3.00 -4.91
CA GLY A 137 6.54 -3.29 -4.48
C GLY A 137 7.46 -2.13 -4.26
N THR A 138 8.69 -2.48 -4.29
CA THR A 138 9.84 -1.61 -4.06
C THR A 138 10.88 -1.85 -5.15
N ALA A 139 11.52 -0.78 -5.60
CA ALA A 139 12.66 -0.86 -6.50
C ALA A 139 13.93 -1.43 -5.83
N ALA A 140 13.95 -1.58 -4.51
CA ALA A 140 15.09 -2.12 -3.78
C ALA A 140 15.10 -3.66 -3.72
N SER A 141 14.12 -4.33 -4.32
CA SER A 141 14.09 -5.80 -4.39
C SER A 141 14.87 -6.33 -5.57
N PRO A 142 15.44 -7.54 -5.44
CA PRO A 142 15.98 -8.29 -6.58
C PRO A 142 14.93 -8.48 -7.68
N LEU A 143 15.36 -8.48 -8.93
CA LEU A 143 14.45 -8.64 -10.06
C LEU A 143 13.70 -9.98 -10.04
N THR A 144 14.35 -11.03 -9.51
CA THR A 144 13.76 -12.36 -9.33
C THR A 144 12.58 -12.32 -8.35
N SER A 145 12.69 -11.61 -7.23
CA SER A 145 11.59 -11.44 -6.28
C SER A 145 10.41 -10.70 -6.92
N ILE A 146 10.67 -9.59 -7.61
CA ILE A 146 9.63 -8.79 -8.28
C ILE A 146 8.88 -9.60 -9.34
N ARG A 147 9.56 -10.52 -10.02
CA ARG A 147 8.97 -11.31 -11.10
C ARG A 147 8.24 -12.57 -10.62
N HIS A 148 8.66 -13.16 -9.49
CA HIS A 148 8.26 -14.52 -9.18
C HIS A 148 7.76 -14.76 -7.75
N ALA A 149 7.97 -13.83 -6.81
CA ALA A 149 7.70 -14.09 -5.40
C ALA A 149 6.27 -13.76 -4.94
N GLY A 150 5.60 -12.81 -5.58
CA GLY A 150 4.29 -12.33 -5.15
C GLY A 150 3.12 -12.95 -5.92
N SER A 151 1.92 -12.79 -5.39
CA SER A 151 0.67 -13.19 -6.02
C SER A 151 -0.17 -11.97 -6.42
N PRO A 152 -1.07 -12.08 -7.41
CA PRO A 152 -1.96 -10.98 -7.79
C PRO A 152 -2.92 -10.64 -6.65
N TRP A 153 -3.25 -9.35 -6.51
CA TRP A 153 -4.15 -8.89 -5.44
C TRP A 153 -5.55 -9.47 -5.54
N GLU A 154 -6.00 -9.85 -6.72
CA GLU A 154 -7.32 -10.41 -7.00
C GLU A 154 -7.58 -11.68 -6.19
N LEU A 155 -6.59 -12.56 -6.10
CA LEU A 155 -6.70 -13.82 -5.35
C LEU A 155 -6.82 -13.57 -3.85
N GLY A 156 -5.91 -12.78 -3.28
CA GLY A 156 -5.91 -12.50 -1.85
C GLY A 156 -7.12 -11.67 -1.42
N LEU A 157 -7.56 -10.73 -2.25
CA LEU A 157 -8.74 -9.92 -1.99
C LEU A 157 -10.02 -10.78 -1.95
N ALA A 158 -10.19 -11.66 -2.94
CA ALA A 158 -11.34 -12.57 -3.00
C ALA A 158 -11.36 -13.51 -1.80
N GLU A 159 -10.24 -14.10 -1.42
CA GLU A 159 -10.10 -14.96 -0.24
C GLU A 159 -10.47 -14.22 1.05
N VAL A 160 -9.93 -13.00 1.23
CA VAL A 160 -10.22 -12.17 2.41
C VAL A 160 -11.70 -11.81 2.50
N HIS A 161 -12.28 -11.35 1.39
CA HIS A 161 -13.70 -10.98 1.36
C HIS A 161 -14.60 -12.16 1.72
N GLN A 162 -14.36 -13.34 1.13
CA GLN A 162 -15.12 -14.57 1.40
C GLN A 162 -14.95 -15.01 2.85
N THR A 163 -13.73 -15.03 3.36
CA THR A 163 -13.44 -15.44 4.74
C THR A 163 -14.09 -14.50 5.76
N LEU A 164 -13.99 -13.18 5.54
CA LEU A 164 -14.64 -12.20 6.42
C LEU A 164 -16.19 -12.33 6.38
N ARG A 165 -16.77 -12.59 5.22
CA ARG A 165 -18.22 -12.84 5.10
C ARG A 165 -18.63 -14.11 5.82
N GLY A 166 -17.97 -15.22 5.57
CA GLY A 166 -18.26 -16.51 6.19
C GLY A 166 -18.17 -16.47 7.72
N ASN A 167 -17.30 -15.63 8.26
CA ASN A 167 -17.13 -15.43 9.71
C ASN A 167 -17.95 -14.26 10.28
N ARG A 168 -18.82 -13.62 9.51
CA ARG A 168 -19.64 -12.44 9.92
C ARG A 168 -18.78 -11.26 10.40
N LEU A 169 -17.58 -11.11 9.87
CA LEU A 169 -16.63 -10.05 10.20
C LEU A 169 -16.61 -8.92 9.17
N ARG A 170 -17.12 -9.17 7.94
CA ARG A 170 -17.00 -8.22 6.83
C ARG A 170 -17.57 -6.83 7.11
N GLY A 171 -18.65 -6.72 7.86
CA GLY A 171 -19.25 -5.45 8.26
C GLY A 171 -18.52 -4.72 9.39
N LYS A 172 -17.47 -5.32 9.98
CA LYS A 172 -16.72 -4.75 11.09
C LYS A 172 -15.42 -4.07 10.66
N ILE A 173 -14.95 -4.31 9.42
CA ILE A 173 -13.67 -3.84 8.93
C ILE A 173 -13.77 -3.49 7.45
N ARG A 174 -13.10 -2.42 7.05
CA ARG A 174 -12.95 -2.02 5.66
C ARG A 174 -11.85 -2.83 4.98
N VAL A 175 -11.96 -3.02 3.67
CA VAL A 175 -10.96 -3.74 2.88
C VAL A 175 -10.46 -2.86 1.75
N GLN A 176 -9.15 -2.74 1.65
CA GLN A 176 -8.45 -2.02 0.60
C GLN A 176 -7.62 -2.99 -0.23
N ALA A 177 -7.50 -2.74 -1.52
CA ALA A 177 -6.55 -3.43 -2.38
C ALA A 177 -5.50 -2.45 -2.92
N ASP A 178 -4.25 -2.90 -3.03
CA ASP A 178 -3.18 -2.20 -3.73
C ASP A 178 -2.30 -3.19 -4.51
N GLY A 179 -1.36 -2.65 -5.28
CA GLY A 179 -0.41 -3.48 -6.00
C GLY A 179 -0.71 -3.60 -7.50
N GLY A 180 -0.57 -2.49 -8.21
CA GLY A 180 -0.66 -2.46 -9.66
C GLY A 180 -1.91 -1.78 -10.21
N MET A 181 -2.73 -1.18 -9.38
CA MET A 181 -3.91 -0.44 -9.83
C MET A 181 -3.53 0.78 -10.67
N LYS A 182 -4.17 0.96 -11.82
CA LYS A 182 -3.85 2.00 -12.82
C LYS A 182 -5.08 2.67 -13.41
N THR A 183 -6.21 1.94 -13.53
CA THR A 183 -7.38 2.35 -14.32
C THR A 183 -8.67 2.30 -13.49
N GLY A 184 -9.75 2.88 -14.02
CA GLY A 184 -11.08 2.74 -13.44
C GLY A 184 -11.62 1.31 -13.51
N LEU A 185 -11.21 0.55 -14.53
CA LEU A 185 -11.55 -0.87 -14.60
C LEU A 185 -10.93 -1.69 -13.45
N ASP A 186 -9.68 -1.37 -13.03
CA ASP A 186 -9.07 -2.03 -11.88
C ASP A 186 -9.87 -1.72 -10.60
N VAL A 187 -10.36 -0.49 -10.45
CA VAL A 187 -11.22 -0.08 -9.32
C VAL A 187 -12.51 -0.90 -9.30
N VAL A 188 -13.19 -1.01 -10.44
CA VAL A 188 -14.44 -1.75 -10.55
C VAL A 188 -14.23 -3.24 -10.24
N LYS A 189 -13.19 -3.87 -10.82
CA LYS A 189 -12.85 -5.26 -10.51
C LYS A 189 -12.56 -5.48 -9.03
N ALA A 190 -11.79 -4.58 -8.42
CA ALA A 190 -11.48 -4.69 -7.00
C ALA A 190 -12.73 -4.50 -6.11
N ALA A 191 -13.64 -3.59 -6.47
CA ALA A 191 -14.92 -3.44 -5.78
C ALA A 191 -15.76 -4.72 -5.87
N ILE A 192 -15.91 -5.29 -7.05
CA ILE A 192 -16.63 -6.55 -7.27
C ILE A 192 -16.03 -7.69 -6.43
N LEU A 193 -14.71 -7.76 -6.31
CA LEU A 193 -14.00 -8.74 -5.48
C LEU A 193 -14.02 -8.42 -3.98
N GLY A 194 -14.52 -7.25 -3.58
CA GLY A 194 -14.79 -6.94 -2.18
C GLY A 194 -14.03 -5.75 -1.58
N ALA A 195 -13.29 -4.97 -2.35
CA ALA A 195 -12.61 -3.78 -1.86
C ALA A 195 -13.54 -2.57 -1.78
N GLU A 196 -13.33 -1.72 -0.76
CA GLU A 196 -14.00 -0.43 -0.56
C GLU A 196 -13.04 0.75 -0.73
N SER A 197 -11.75 0.46 -0.79
CA SER A 197 -10.68 1.44 -0.90
C SER A 197 -9.59 0.93 -1.83
N PHE A 198 -8.88 1.83 -2.50
CA PHE A 198 -7.97 1.50 -3.60
C PHE A 198 -6.66 2.25 -3.45
N GLY A 199 -5.54 1.53 -3.48
CA GLY A 199 -4.21 2.10 -3.33
C GLY A 199 -3.47 2.16 -4.66
N PHE A 200 -2.97 3.35 -5.02
CA PHE A 200 -2.22 3.61 -6.24
C PHE A 200 -0.79 4.01 -5.89
N GLY A 201 0.19 3.42 -6.57
CA GLY A 201 1.60 3.75 -6.39
C GLY A 201 2.26 4.22 -7.69
N THR A 202 2.47 3.29 -8.62
CA THR A 202 3.21 3.53 -9.86
C THR A 202 2.50 4.51 -10.80
N ALA A 203 1.19 4.41 -10.97
CA ALA A 203 0.44 5.25 -11.90
C ALA A 203 0.52 6.75 -11.57
N PRO A 204 0.29 7.21 -10.32
CA PRO A 204 0.52 8.62 -9.98
C PRO A 204 1.99 9.05 -10.09
N MET A 205 2.97 8.14 -9.87
CA MET A 205 4.37 8.47 -10.16
C MET A 205 4.63 8.69 -11.65
N ILE A 206 4.00 7.90 -12.53
CA ILE A 206 4.07 8.10 -13.99
C ILE A 206 3.45 9.44 -14.37
N ALA A 207 2.33 9.83 -13.78
CA ALA A 207 1.72 11.14 -13.97
C ALA A 207 2.67 12.29 -13.57
N MET A 208 3.56 12.07 -12.60
CA MET A 208 4.63 13.00 -12.21
C MET A 208 5.89 12.92 -13.10
N GLY A 209 5.91 12.13 -14.16
CA GLY A 209 7.02 12.01 -15.09
C GLY A 209 7.94 10.79 -14.88
N CYS A 210 7.58 9.84 -14.03
CA CYS A 210 8.34 8.59 -13.89
C CYS A 210 8.30 7.78 -15.20
N LYS A 211 9.45 7.33 -15.67
CA LYS A 211 9.60 6.48 -16.87
C LYS A 211 9.68 4.98 -16.56
N TYR A 212 9.38 4.59 -15.34
CA TYR A 212 9.33 3.19 -14.93
C TYR A 212 10.63 2.40 -15.15
N LEU A 213 11.79 3.07 -15.00
CA LEU A 213 13.10 2.45 -15.22
C LEU A 213 13.51 1.46 -14.12
N ARG A 214 12.82 1.47 -12.98
CA ARG A 214 13.09 0.61 -11.82
C ARG A 214 14.54 0.66 -11.27
N ILE A 215 15.22 1.78 -11.45
CA ILE A 215 16.55 2.07 -10.90
C ILE A 215 16.50 2.96 -9.65
N CYS A 216 15.35 3.05 -9.02
CA CYS A 216 15.11 3.94 -7.87
C CYS A 216 16.05 3.66 -6.68
N HIS A 217 16.48 2.41 -6.51
CA HIS A 217 17.41 1.99 -5.45
C HIS A 217 18.83 2.55 -5.63
N LEU A 218 19.23 2.89 -6.86
CA LEU A 218 20.58 3.40 -7.15
C LEU A 218 20.75 4.89 -6.80
N ASN A 219 19.70 5.58 -6.35
CA ASN A 219 19.70 7.03 -6.13
C ASN A 219 20.07 7.87 -7.38
N ASN A 220 19.97 7.29 -8.55
CA ASN A 220 20.31 7.88 -9.84
C ASN A 220 19.08 7.88 -10.79
N CYS A 221 17.97 8.42 -10.30
CA CYS A 221 16.74 8.50 -11.08
C CYS A 221 16.85 9.54 -12.19
N ALA A 222 16.82 9.10 -13.44
CA ALA A 222 16.95 9.96 -14.62
C ALA A 222 15.82 10.99 -14.78
N THR A 223 14.70 10.84 -14.04
CA THR A 223 13.57 11.77 -14.08
C THR A 223 13.43 12.59 -12.78
N GLY A 224 14.37 12.49 -11.86
CA GLY A 224 14.34 13.22 -10.60
C GLY A 224 13.26 12.81 -9.60
N VAL A 225 12.35 11.88 -9.95
CA VAL A 225 11.18 11.50 -9.11
C VAL A 225 11.60 10.78 -7.83
N ALA A 226 12.55 9.84 -7.92
CA ALA A 226 12.91 8.93 -6.83
C ALA A 226 14.40 8.99 -6.45
N THR A 227 14.97 10.17 -6.42
CA THR A 227 16.37 10.41 -6.03
C THR A 227 16.48 11.41 -4.90
N GLN A 228 17.55 11.32 -4.10
CA GLN A 228 17.96 12.32 -3.12
C GLN A 228 19.07 13.24 -3.67
N ASN A 229 19.48 13.06 -4.92
CA ASN A 229 20.44 13.94 -5.58
C ASN A 229 19.74 15.23 -6.01
N ASP A 230 20.11 16.35 -5.40
CA ASP A 230 19.48 17.65 -5.64
C ASP A 230 19.69 18.17 -7.07
N GLN A 231 20.82 17.87 -7.69
CA GLN A 231 21.07 18.25 -9.08
C GLN A 231 20.12 17.52 -10.04
N LEU A 232 20.01 16.19 -9.90
CA LEU A 232 19.09 15.40 -10.73
C LEU A 232 17.62 15.83 -10.54
N ARG A 233 17.24 16.19 -9.32
CA ARG A 233 15.89 16.70 -9.03
C ARG A 233 15.66 18.04 -9.70
N LYS A 234 16.63 18.96 -9.61
CA LYS A 234 16.54 20.29 -10.21
C LYS A 234 16.47 20.24 -11.73
N ASP A 235 17.29 19.38 -12.36
CA ASP A 235 17.45 19.35 -13.80
C ASP A 235 16.37 18.51 -14.51
N HIS A 236 15.82 17.50 -13.86
CA HIS A 236 14.98 16.49 -14.53
C HIS A 236 13.58 16.31 -13.96
N PHE A 237 13.29 16.82 -12.75
CA PHE A 237 11.94 16.67 -12.19
C PHE A 237 10.99 17.67 -12.82
N VAL A 238 9.99 17.13 -13.53
CA VAL A 238 8.95 17.88 -14.24
C VAL A 238 7.55 17.61 -13.68
N GLY A 239 7.49 17.04 -12.47
CA GLY A 239 6.22 16.68 -11.84
C GLY A 239 5.38 17.91 -11.50
N ASP A 240 4.07 17.77 -11.70
CA ASP A 240 3.08 18.78 -11.42
C ASP A 240 1.90 18.17 -10.66
N VAL A 241 1.37 18.89 -9.68
CA VAL A 241 0.22 18.49 -8.86
C VAL A 241 -1.02 18.31 -9.73
N GLU A 242 -1.27 19.21 -10.67
CA GLU A 242 -2.40 19.17 -11.58
C GLU A 242 -2.46 17.87 -12.41
N ARG A 243 -1.32 17.35 -12.83
CA ARG A 243 -1.26 16.07 -13.56
C ARG A 243 -1.75 14.90 -12.72
N VAL A 244 -1.40 14.87 -11.44
CA VAL A 244 -1.85 13.83 -10.50
C VAL A 244 -3.35 13.98 -10.23
N VAL A 245 -3.82 15.22 -10.03
CA VAL A 245 -5.26 15.50 -9.85
C VAL A 245 -6.05 15.05 -11.06
N ASN A 246 -5.60 15.41 -12.26
CA ASN A 246 -6.28 15.04 -13.50
C ASN A 246 -6.24 13.53 -13.74
N PHE A 247 -5.12 12.86 -13.43
CA PHE A 247 -5.04 11.41 -13.49
C PHE A 247 -6.14 10.76 -12.65
N PHE A 248 -6.33 11.17 -11.40
CA PHE A 248 -7.38 10.61 -10.55
C PHE A 248 -8.80 11.01 -10.99
N ARG A 249 -8.97 12.17 -11.59
CA ARG A 249 -10.26 12.53 -12.22
C ARG A 249 -10.59 11.58 -13.36
N PHE A 250 -9.63 11.27 -14.22
CA PHE A 250 -9.82 10.31 -15.31
C PHE A 250 -10.12 8.90 -14.80
N VAL A 251 -9.41 8.43 -13.76
CA VAL A 251 -9.71 7.14 -13.13
C VAL A 251 -11.13 7.12 -12.57
N ALA A 252 -11.58 8.21 -11.93
CA ALA A 252 -12.93 8.32 -11.38
C ALA A 252 -13.98 8.33 -12.50
N GLU A 253 -13.74 9.04 -13.60
CA GLU A 253 -14.66 9.09 -14.73
C GLU A 253 -14.77 7.75 -15.44
N GLU A 254 -13.65 7.09 -15.72
CA GLU A 254 -13.64 5.73 -16.26
C GLU A 254 -14.37 4.74 -15.34
N THR A 255 -14.20 4.87 -14.02
CA THR A 255 -14.96 4.07 -13.05
C THR A 255 -16.48 4.29 -13.20
N ARG A 256 -16.91 5.55 -13.35
CA ARG A 256 -18.32 5.91 -13.56
C ARG A 256 -18.88 5.34 -14.86
N GLU A 257 -18.10 5.38 -15.93
CA GLU A 257 -18.48 4.79 -17.23
C GLU A 257 -18.72 3.28 -17.11
N TRP A 258 -17.79 2.55 -16.47
CA TRP A 258 -17.97 1.13 -16.20
C TRP A 258 -19.18 0.83 -15.32
N MET A 259 -19.38 1.60 -14.27
CA MET A 259 -20.56 1.48 -13.39
C MET A 259 -21.87 1.72 -14.16
N ALA A 260 -21.90 2.71 -15.05
CA ALA A 260 -23.07 3.00 -15.88
C ALA A 260 -23.40 1.84 -16.82
N MET A 261 -22.37 1.21 -17.45
CA MET A 261 -22.56 0.02 -18.29
C MET A 261 -23.09 -1.17 -17.49
N LEU A 262 -22.71 -1.31 -16.21
CA LEU A 262 -23.21 -2.34 -15.29
C LEU A 262 -24.59 -2.00 -14.67
N GLY A 263 -25.13 -0.80 -14.93
CA GLY A 263 -26.39 -0.35 -14.36
C GLY A 263 -26.33 -0.02 -12.87
N VAL A 264 -25.15 0.31 -12.34
CA VAL A 264 -24.92 0.56 -10.91
C VAL A 264 -24.60 2.05 -10.68
N SER A 265 -25.30 2.68 -9.73
CA SER A 265 -25.17 4.11 -9.45
C SER A 265 -24.21 4.46 -8.29
N LYS A 266 -23.93 3.51 -7.41
CA LYS A 266 -23.05 3.70 -6.24
C LYS A 266 -21.98 2.63 -6.21
N LEU A 267 -20.75 3.03 -5.89
CA LEU A 267 -19.62 2.10 -5.82
C LEU A 267 -19.82 1.02 -4.75
N GLU A 268 -20.48 1.38 -3.64
CA GLU A 268 -20.79 0.46 -2.56
C GLU A 268 -21.67 -0.70 -3.02
N ASP A 269 -22.54 -0.48 -4.02
CA ASP A 269 -23.43 -1.51 -4.57
C ASP A 269 -22.67 -2.54 -5.43
N LEU A 270 -21.41 -2.29 -5.79
CA LEU A 270 -20.54 -3.26 -6.47
C LEU A 270 -19.83 -4.22 -5.51
N ILE A 271 -19.72 -3.87 -4.22
CA ILE A 271 -18.85 -4.60 -3.29
C ILE A 271 -19.31 -6.05 -3.12
N GLY A 272 -18.48 -6.96 -3.60
CA GLY A 272 -18.74 -8.40 -3.54
C GLY A 272 -19.77 -8.93 -4.55
N ARG A 273 -20.12 -8.15 -5.59
CA ARG A 273 -21.03 -8.52 -6.67
C ARG A 273 -20.35 -9.42 -7.71
N VAL A 274 -19.80 -10.54 -7.26
CA VAL A 274 -19.11 -11.50 -8.14
C VAL A 274 -20.02 -12.13 -9.22
N ASP A 275 -21.33 -11.98 -9.10
CA ASP A 275 -22.32 -12.31 -10.13
C ASP A 275 -22.16 -11.47 -11.41
N LEU A 276 -21.47 -10.34 -11.34
CA LEU A 276 -21.11 -9.50 -12.49
C LEU A 276 -19.82 -9.94 -13.22
N LEU A 277 -19.16 -10.99 -12.73
CA LEU A 277 -17.97 -11.56 -13.37
C LEU A 277 -18.32 -12.83 -14.11
N GLU A 278 -17.82 -12.95 -15.34
CA GLU A 278 -17.92 -14.15 -16.13
C GLU A 278 -16.59 -14.91 -16.07
N HIS A 279 -16.69 -16.23 -15.86
CA HIS A 279 -15.53 -17.11 -15.96
C HIS A 279 -15.25 -17.36 -17.44
N LEU A 280 -14.03 -16.98 -17.87
CA LEU A 280 -13.59 -17.29 -19.23
C LEU A 280 -12.85 -18.63 -19.22
N ASP A 281 -13.12 -19.45 -20.22
CA ASP A 281 -12.39 -20.69 -20.45
C ASP A 281 -10.90 -20.36 -20.73
N GLY A 282 -10.03 -21.08 -20.05
CA GLY A 282 -8.60 -20.90 -20.23
C GLY A 282 -8.09 -21.44 -21.57
N VAL A 283 -6.93 -20.92 -22.01
CA VAL A 283 -6.28 -21.35 -23.27
C VAL A 283 -5.47 -22.62 -23.08
N THR A 284 -5.28 -23.08 -21.86
CA THR A 284 -4.51 -24.28 -21.50
C THR A 284 -5.30 -25.20 -20.58
N GLU A 285 -4.94 -26.49 -20.54
CA GLU A 285 -5.58 -27.50 -19.66
C GLU A 285 -5.49 -27.14 -18.16
N LYS A 286 -4.65 -26.16 -17.79
CA LYS A 286 -4.48 -25.69 -16.40
C LYS A 286 -5.27 -24.42 -16.10
N GLN A 287 -5.92 -23.86 -17.08
CA GLN A 287 -6.78 -22.68 -16.99
C GLN A 287 -8.23 -23.05 -17.24
#